data_afc97ea6c9475377e05e4348b0ce745a
#
_entry.id   afc97ea6c9475377e05e4348b0ce745a
#
_cell.length_a   1.000
_cell.length_b   1.000
_cell.length_c   1.000
_cell.angle_alpha   90.00
_cell.angle_beta   90.00
_cell.angle_gamma   90.00
#
_symmetry.space_group_name_H-M   'P 1'
#
loop_
_entity.id
_entity.type
_entity.pdbx_description
1 polymer ?
#
loop_
_entity_poly.entity_id
_entity_poly.type
_entity_poly.pdbx_seq_one_letter_code
_entity_poly.pdbx_strand_id
1 'polypeptide(L)'
;LFDLVSAPFIDRLIAEVDEASAGRPVGIYAALNYDGSTYWDPVHPLDQQVLEAFNEDQTTDKGFGPALGPDACAYVKQALEQAGFGVQLATSPWQLEGKESQLVTELIQGIGRAVQSRPQITREDITDWLAFRLAHVTTGSCRVGHTDLLAVRE
;
A
#
# COMPACT_ATOMS: atom_id res chain seq x y z
N LEU A 1 -6.30 -3.15 -0.75
CA LEU A 1 -6.68 -4.31 -1.58
C LEU A 1 -6.22 -4.12 -3.03
N PHE A 2 -6.48 -2.95 -3.64
CA PHE A 2 -6.12 -2.71 -5.04
C PHE A 2 -4.61 -2.67 -5.26
N ASP A 3 -3.86 -2.30 -4.25
CA ASP A 3 -2.40 -2.35 -4.21
C ASP A 3 -1.80 -3.77 -4.32
N LEU A 4 -2.61 -4.81 -4.02
CA LEU A 4 -2.19 -6.22 -4.03
C LEU A 4 -2.56 -6.98 -5.31
N VAL A 5 -3.27 -6.36 -6.23
CA VAL A 5 -3.76 -7.02 -7.46
C VAL A 5 -3.19 -6.36 -8.71
N SER A 6 -3.25 -7.10 -9.83
CA SER A 6 -2.72 -6.63 -11.10
C SER A 6 -3.70 -5.74 -11.88
N ALA A 7 -3.17 -4.97 -12.83
CA ALA A 7 -3.99 -4.17 -13.74
C ALA A 7 -5.08 -5.01 -14.47
N PRO A 8 -4.76 -6.18 -15.07
CA PRO A 8 -5.79 -7.03 -15.70
C PRO A 8 -6.87 -7.53 -14.72
N PHE A 9 -6.55 -7.67 -13.43
CA PHE A 9 -7.55 -8.01 -12.42
C PHE A 9 -8.54 -6.84 -12.23
N ILE A 10 -8.03 -5.62 -12.11
CA ILE A 10 -8.84 -4.41 -11.97
C ILE A 10 -9.75 -4.21 -13.20
N ASP A 11 -9.20 -4.37 -14.39
CA ASP A 11 -9.96 -4.21 -15.64
C ASP A 11 -11.14 -5.18 -15.70
N ARG A 12 -10.92 -6.45 -15.32
CA ARG A 12 -11.99 -7.43 -15.23
C ARG A 12 -13.01 -7.10 -14.15
N LEU A 13 -12.55 -6.67 -12.96
CA LEU A 13 -13.46 -6.27 -11.87
C LEU A 13 -14.38 -5.13 -12.32
N ILE A 14 -13.86 -4.12 -13.00
CA ILE A 14 -14.64 -3.00 -13.48
C ILE A 14 -15.66 -3.46 -14.55
N ALA A 15 -15.25 -4.33 -15.47
CA ALA A 15 -16.15 -4.90 -16.47
C ALA A 15 -17.30 -5.72 -15.83
N GLU A 16 -17.00 -6.53 -14.83
CA GLU A 16 -18.01 -7.31 -14.09
C GLU A 16 -18.98 -6.40 -13.31
N VAL A 17 -18.46 -5.32 -12.70
CA VAL A 17 -19.31 -4.33 -12.00
C VAL A 17 -20.21 -3.60 -13.01
N ASP A 18 -19.70 -3.27 -14.19
CA ASP A 18 -20.47 -2.63 -15.25
C ASP A 18 -21.61 -3.53 -15.73
N GLU A 19 -21.33 -4.78 -16.05
CA GLU A 19 -22.32 -5.78 -16.46
C GLU A 19 -23.36 -6.04 -15.36
N ALA A 20 -22.91 -6.28 -14.12
CA ALA A 20 -23.79 -6.58 -12.99
C ALA A 20 -24.70 -5.41 -12.61
N SER A 21 -24.25 -4.17 -12.82
CA SER A 21 -25.07 -2.98 -12.54
C SER A 21 -26.26 -2.86 -13.48
N ALA A 22 -26.14 -3.36 -14.70
CA ALA A 22 -27.20 -3.31 -15.73
C ALA A 22 -27.77 -1.90 -15.93
N GLY A 23 -26.91 -0.88 -15.90
CA GLY A 23 -27.29 0.54 -16.03
C GLY A 23 -27.92 1.15 -14.76
N ARG A 24 -27.91 0.45 -13.63
CA ARG A 24 -28.35 1.01 -12.34
C ARG A 24 -27.22 1.80 -11.67
N PRO A 25 -27.55 2.77 -10.81
CA PRO A 25 -26.56 3.46 -10.00
C PRO A 25 -25.69 2.48 -9.21
N VAL A 26 -24.39 2.71 -9.23
CA VAL A 26 -23.42 1.85 -8.53
C VAL A 26 -22.30 2.70 -7.91
N GLY A 27 -21.85 2.29 -6.73
CA GLY A 27 -20.71 2.90 -6.03
C GLY A 27 -19.66 1.87 -5.65
N ILE A 28 -18.40 2.27 -5.74
CA ILE A 28 -17.23 1.50 -5.28
C ILE A 28 -16.49 2.34 -4.26
N TYR A 29 -16.26 1.79 -3.07
CA TYR A 29 -15.39 2.38 -2.06
C TYR A 29 -14.25 1.43 -1.73
N ALA A 30 -13.04 1.93 -1.84
CA ALA A 30 -11.83 1.19 -1.49
C ALA A 30 -10.99 2.00 -0.51
N ALA A 31 -10.88 1.52 0.70
CA ALA A 31 -10.10 2.14 1.76
C ALA A 31 -8.68 1.58 1.85
N LEU A 32 -7.78 2.39 2.43
CA LEU A 32 -6.44 1.98 2.86
C LEU A 32 -5.61 1.33 1.74
N ASN A 33 -5.63 1.91 0.54
CA ASN A 33 -4.70 1.50 -0.50
C ASN A 33 -3.35 2.16 -0.23
N TYR A 34 -2.31 1.37 -0.07
CA TYR A 34 -0.95 1.85 0.21
C TYR A 34 -0.46 2.77 -0.91
N ASP A 35 0.11 3.93 -0.55
CA ASP A 35 0.55 4.96 -1.49
C ASP A 35 2.07 5.01 -1.71
N GLY A 36 2.81 4.06 -1.15
CA GLY A 36 4.26 3.96 -1.29
C GLY A 36 5.05 4.78 -0.25
N SER A 37 4.39 5.48 0.65
CA SER A 37 5.07 6.31 1.64
C SER A 37 5.02 5.71 3.05
N THR A 38 6.17 5.70 3.72
CA THR A 38 6.29 5.37 5.14
C THR A 38 7.36 6.25 5.77
N TYR A 39 7.00 6.93 6.84
CA TYR A 39 7.87 7.84 7.57
C TYR A 39 8.01 7.39 9.01
N TRP A 40 9.22 7.47 9.54
CA TRP A 40 9.56 7.03 10.88
C TRP A 40 10.17 8.15 11.71
N ASP A 41 9.84 8.18 12.98
CA ASP A 41 10.54 8.97 13.98
C ASP A 41 10.87 8.07 15.18
N PRO A 42 12.15 7.98 15.62
CA PRO A 42 13.32 8.66 15.05
C PRO A 42 13.69 8.10 13.66
N VAL A 43 14.36 8.92 12.84
CA VAL A 43 14.85 8.51 11.51
C VAL A 43 16.04 7.56 11.63
N HIS A 44 16.19 6.66 10.65
CA HIS A 44 17.35 5.78 10.50
C HIS A 44 17.98 5.99 9.10
N PRO A 45 19.32 5.95 8.96
CA PRO A 45 19.97 6.17 7.67
C PRO A 45 19.49 5.26 6.53
N LEU A 46 19.04 4.04 6.87
CA LEU A 46 18.58 3.04 5.90
C LEU A 46 17.07 3.16 5.56
N ASP A 47 16.33 4.09 6.15
CA ASP A 47 14.87 4.17 5.95
C ASP A 47 14.48 4.29 4.48
N GLN A 48 15.16 5.16 3.75
CA GLN A 48 14.88 5.37 2.33
C GLN A 48 15.17 4.11 1.49
N GLN A 49 16.30 3.45 1.75
CA GLN A 49 16.70 2.23 1.03
C GLN A 49 15.75 1.07 1.32
N VAL A 50 15.33 0.92 2.58
CA VAL A 50 14.33 -0.09 2.98
C VAL A 50 12.98 0.19 2.35
N LEU A 51 12.55 1.46 2.31
CA LEU A 51 11.30 1.87 1.68
C LEU A 51 11.28 1.55 0.17
N GLU A 52 12.35 1.87 -0.54
CA GLU A 52 12.50 1.58 -1.96
C GLU A 52 12.43 0.06 -2.23
N ALA A 53 13.18 -0.73 -1.47
CA ALA A 53 13.15 -2.19 -1.57
C ALA A 53 11.77 -2.78 -1.24
N PHE A 54 11.07 -2.20 -0.25
CA PHE A 54 9.72 -2.60 0.10
C PHE A 54 8.73 -2.26 -1.02
N ASN A 55 8.80 -1.06 -1.59
CA ASN A 55 7.92 -0.66 -2.71
C ASN A 55 8.12 -1.54 -3.94
N GLU A 56 9.36 -1.94 -4.25
CA GLU A 56 9.61 -2.94 -5.29
C GLU A 56 8.97 -4.30 -4.96
N ASP A 57 9.01 -4.73 -3.69
CA ASP A 57 8.33 -5.96 -3.29
C ASP A 57 6.82 -5.85 -3.49
N GLN A 58 6.21 -4.69 -3.23
CA GLN A 58 4.77 -4.49 -3.38
C GLN A 58 4.30 -4.63 -4.84
N THR A 59 5.16 -4.52 -5.82
CA THR A 59 4.81 -4.73 -7.25
C THR A 59 5.00 -6.18 -7.73
N THR A 60 5.44 -7.09 -6.86
CA THR A 60 5.56 -8.51 -7.23
C THR A 60 4.20 -9.21 -7.27
N ASP A 61 4.17 -10.40 -7.88
CA ASP A 61 2.95 -11.21 -7.92
C ASP A 61 2.55 -11.65 -6.49
N LYS A 62 1.37 -11.22 -6.07
CA LYS A 62 0.73 -11.57 -4.80
C LYS A 62 -0.37 -12.63 -4.95
N GLY A 63 -0.38 -13.36 -6.07
CA GLY A 63 -1.36 -14.39 -6.40
C GLY A 63 -2.40 -13.95 -7.44
N PHE A 64 -2.33 -12.71 -7.91
CA PHE A 64 -3.24 -12.13 -8.91
C PHE A 64 -2.48 -11.49 -10.09
N GLY A 65 -1.25 -11.96 -10.36
CA GLY A 65 -0.32 -11.35 -11.28
C GLY A 65 0.49 -10.20 -10.64
N PRO A 66 1.39 -9.54 -11.41
CA PRO A 66 2.17 -8.42 -10.90
C PRO A 66 1.27 -7.35 -10.31
N ALA A 67 1.44 -7.08 -9.02
CA ALA A 67 0.60 -6.15 -8.28
C ALA A 67 0.85 -4.70 -8.70
N LEU A 68 -0.17 -3.86 -8.59
CA LEU A 68 -0.05 -2.43 -8.87
C LEU A 68 0.76 -1.69 -7.81
N GLY A 69 0.80 -2.21 -6.58
CA GLY A 69 1.53 -1.59 -5.48
C GLY A 69 1.12 -0.14 -5.24
N PRO A 70 2.09 0.76 -5.04
CA PRO A 70 1.83 2.18 -4.79
C PRO A 70 1.05 2.91 -5.90
N ASP A 71 1.09 2.42 -7.13
CA ASP A 71 0.42 3.04 -8.28
C ASP A 71 -1.07 2.67 -8.41
N ALA A 72 -1.57 1.81 -7.52
CA ALA A 72 -2.91 1.25 -7.61
C ALA A 72 -4.02 2.31 -7.69
N CYS A 73 -3.99 3.32 -6.82
CA CYS A 73 -5.04 4.35 -6.82
C CYS A 73 -5.06 5.18 -8.10
N ALA A 74 -3.89 5.49 -8.68
CA ALA A 74 -3.79 6.22 -9.94
C ALA A 74 -4.37 5.40 -11.09
N TYR A 75 -3.99 4.12 -11.17
CA TYR A 75 -4.50 3.20 -12.19
C TYR A 75 -6.01 3.00 -12.08
N VAL A 76 -6.50 2.65 -10.89
CA VAL A 76 -7.94 2.38 -10.64
C VAL A 76 -8.79 3.61 -10.92
N LYS A 77 -8.32 4.81 -10.51
CA LYS A 77 -8.98 6.07 -10.84
C LYS A 77 -9.15 6.23 -12.34
N GLN A 78 -8.07 6.08 -13.10
CA GLN A 78 -8.10 6.23 -14.57
C GLN A 78 -9.04 5.19 -15.21
N ALA A 79 -8.97 3.93 -14.80
CA ALA A 79 -9.80 2.86 -15.37
C ALA A 79 -11.30 3.08 -15.08
N LEU A 80 -11.65 3.50 -13.86
CA LEU A 80 -13.03 3.82 -13.47
C LEU A 80 -13.57 5.06 -14.18
N GLU A 81 -12.76 6.11 -14.35
CA GLU A 81 -13.15 7.30 -15.12
C GLU A 81 -13.42 6.96 -16.59
N GLN A 82 -12.61 6.06 -17.19
CA GLN A 82 -12.85 5.55 -18.54
C GLN A 82 -14.15 4.73 -18.64
N ALA A 83 -14.54 4.06 -17.55
CA ALA A 83 -15.81 3.32 -17.43
C ALA A 83 -17.02 4.23 -17.05
N GLY A 84 -16.84 5.55 -17.03
CA GLY A 84 -17.90 6.53 -16.80
C GLY A 84 -18.21 6.81 -15.31
N PHE A 85 -17.32 6.43 -14.39
CA PHE A 85 -17.48 6.77 -12.97
C PHE A 85 -16.92 8.18 -12.67
N GLY A 86 -17.60 8.89 -11.78
CA GLY A 86 -17.02 10.04 -11.08
C GLY A 86 -16.16 9.52 -9.92
N VAL A 87 -14.86 9.84 -9.91
CA VAL A 87 -13.91 9.31 -8.93
C VAL A 87 -13.34 10.39 -8.04
N GLN A 88 -13.34 10.14 -6.73
CA GLN A 88 -12.71 10.97 -5.70
C GLN A 88 -11.65 10.17 -4.97
N LEU A 89 -10.52 10.82 -4.68
CA LEU A 89 -9.43 10.28 -3.86
C LEU A 89 -9.26 11.14 -2.62
N ALA A 90 -8.96 10.50 -1.48
CA ALA A 90 -8.63 11.18 -0.23
C ALA A 90 -7.47 10.48 0.47
N THR A 91 -6.56 11.24 1.06
CA THR A 91 -5.47 10.69 1.87
C THR A 91 -6.02 10.19 3.20
N SER A 92 -5.64 8.98 3.60
CA SER A 92 -6.08 8.32 4.84
C SER A 92 -4.91 7.64 5.58
N PRO A 93 -3.83 8.38 5.88
CA PRO A 93 -2.63 7.77 6.43
C PRO A 93 -2.87 7.19 7.82
N TRP A 94 -2.24 6.07 8.12
CA TRP A 94 -2.08 5.64 9.50
C TRP A 94 -1.07 6.55 10.21
N GLN A 95 -1.40 6.89 11.46
CA GLN A 95 -0.53 7.59 12.39
C GLN A 95 -0.39 6.69 13.61
N LEU A 96 0.75 6.02 13.71
CA LEU A 96 0.99 4.98 14.72
C LEU A 96 2.01 5.48 15.74
N GLU A 97 1.68 5.33 17.01
CA GLU A 97 2.51 5.72 18.14
C GLU A 97 2.67 4.54 19.11
N GLY A 98 3.27 4.75 20.27
CA GLY A 98 3.56 3.71 21.25
C GLY A 98 2.34 2.90 21.73
N LYS A 99 1.14 3.46 21.68
CA LYS A 99 -0.10 2.74 22.01
C LYS A 99 -0.47 1.66 20.97
N GLU A 100 -0.03 1.83 19.70
CA GLU A 100 -0.16 0.84 18.63
C GLU A 100 1.10 -0.03 18.46
N SER A 101 1.93 -0.17 19.50
CA SER A 101 3.24 -0.84 19.44
C SER A 101 3.20 -2.26 18.88
N GLN A 102 2.11 -3.00 19.11
CA GLN A 102 1.95 -4.34 18.54
C GLN A 102 1.80 -4.26 17.02
N LEU A 103 0.97 -3.36 16.50
CA LEU A 103 0.80 -3.16 15.05
C LEU A 103 2.09 -2.66 14.40
N VAL A 104 2.79 -1.72 15.07
CA VAL A 104 4.09 -1.22 14.60
C VAL A 104 5.12 -2.35 14.53
N THR A 105 5.14 -3.25 15.53
CA THR A 105 6.01 -4.42 15.54
C THR A 105 5.74 -5.34 14.35
N GLU A 106 4.48 -5.66 14.08
CA GLU A 106 4.09 -6.50 12.94
C GLU A 106 4.45 -5.85 11.60
N LEU A 107 4.26 -4.54 11.48
CA LEU A 107 4.65 -3.77 10.30
C LEU A 107 6.15 -3.84 10.06
N ILE A 108 6.97 -3.56 11.08
CA ILE A 108 8.44 -3.63 11.00
C ILE A 108 8.90 -5.02 10.55
N GLN A 109 8.37 -6.06 11.18
CA GLN A 109 8.72 -7.44 10.84
C GLN A 109 8.24 -7.82 9.44
N GLY A 110 7.07 -7.33 9.02
CA GLY A 110 6.53 -7.54 7.67
C GLY A 110 7.43 -6.92 6.61
N ILE A 111 7.83 -5.67 6.79
CA ILE A 111 8.78 -4.97 5.91
C ILE A 111 10.10 -5.75 5.86
N GLY A 112 10.67 -6.14 7.02
CA GLY A 112 11.91 -6.91 7.08
C GLY A 112 11.84 -8.22 6.28
N ARG A 113 10.73 -8.96 6.38
CA ARG A 113 10.52 -10.19 5.57
C ARG A 113 10.44 -9.90 4.07
N ALA A 114 9.77 -8.82 3.68
CA ALA A 114 9.61 -8.46 2.28
C ALA A 114 10.94 -8.07 1.60
N VAL A 115 11.81 -7.35 2.34
CA VAL A 115 13.04 -6.81 1.77
C VAL A 115 14.26 -7.74 1.88
N GLN A 116 14.20 -8.81 2.68
CA GLN A 116 15.34 -9.69 2.95
C GLN A 116 15.95 -10.39 1.73
N SER A 117 15.19 -10.53 0.65
CA SER A 117 15.63 -11.14 -0.62
C SER A 117 15.95 -10.11 -1.70
N ARG A 118 15.91 -8.83 -1.38
CA ARG A 118 16.15 -7.75 -2.35
C ARG A 118 17.64 -7.48 -2.48
N PRO A 119 18.18 -7.39 -3.71
CA PRO A 119 19.62 -7.23 -3.93
C PRO A 119 20.17 -5.86 -3.49
N GLN A 120 19.28 -4.88 -3.31
CA GLN A 120 19.63 -3.50 -2.96
C GLN A 120 20.02 -3.35 -1.49
N ILE A 121 19.70 -4.32 -0.64
CA ILE A 121 19.94 -4.22 0.79
C ILE A 121 20.65 -5.48 1.30
N THR A 122 21.68 -5.30 2.11
CA THR A 122 22.42 -6.44 2.68
C THR A 122 21.67 -7.03 3.87
N ARG A 123 21.98 -8.28 4.22
CA ARG A 123 21.43 -8.92 5.44
C ARG A 123 21.82 -8.16 6.70
N GLU A 124 23.01 -7.60 6.75
CA GLU A 124 23.52 -6.82 7.88
C GLU A 124 22.70 -5.53 8.03
N ASP A 125 22.49 -4.78 6.95
CA ASP A 125 21.68 -3.56 6.93
C ASP A 125 20.24 -3.81 7.40
N ILE A 126 19.62 -4.90 6.93
CA ILE A 126 18.24 -5.27 7.37
C ILE A 126 18.23 -5.60 8.86
N THR A 127 19.24 -6.32 9.35
CA THR A 127 19.34 -6.67 10.77
C THR A 127 19.50 -5.44 11.64
N ASP A 128 20.34 -4.49 11.23
CA ASP A 128 20.55 -3.23 11.94
C ASP A 128 19.28 -2.38 11.94
N TRP A 129 18.64 -2.22 10.79
CA TRP A 129 17.39 -1.48 10.66
C TRP A 129 16.28 -2.09 11.54
N LEU A 130 16.10 -3.42 11.52
CA LEU A 130 15.11 -4.12 12.34
C LEU A 130 15.38 -3.92 13.84
N ALA A 131 16.63 -4.07 14.28
CA ALA A 131 17.01 -3.90 15.68
C ALA A 131 16.70 -2.47 16.17
N PHE A 132 17.08 -1.46 15.36
CA PHE A 132 16.79 -0.07 15.65
C PHE A 132 15.27 0.19 15.73
N ARG A 133 14.48 -0.26 14.74
CA ARG A 133 13.04 -0.03 14.72
C ARG A 133 12.33 -0.71 15.90
N LEU A 134 12.67 -1.96 16.20
CA LEU A 134 12.09 -2.70 17.31
C LEU A 134 12.42 -2.08 18.68
N ALA A 135 13.58 -1.47 18.84
CA ALA A 135 13.94 -0.75 20.06
C ALA A 135 13.09 0.53 20.28
N HIS A 136 12.47 1.07 19.23
CA HIS A 136 11.71 2.33 19.30
C HIS A 136 10.20 2.16 19.15
N VAL A 137 9.65 0.96 19.18
CA VAL A 137 8.20 0.71 18.96
C VAL A 137 7.29 1.38 19.98
N THR A 138 7.78 1.66 21.19
CA THR A 138 6.99 2.28 22.27
C THR A 138 7.27 3.77 22.44
N THR A 139 8.34 4.28 21.87
CA THR A 139 8.82 5.67 22.06
C THR A 139 8.83 6.48 20.78
N GLY A 140 8.81 5.83 19.64
CA GLY A 140 8.79 6.44 18.32
C GLY A 140 7.40 6.54 17.73
N SER A 141 7.36 7.01 16.48
CA SER A 141 6.14 7.06 15.68
C SER A 141 6.37 6.58 14.24
N CYS A 142 5.30 6.18 13.59
CA CYS A 142 5.29 5.78 12.20
C CYS A 142 4.06 6.36 11.49
N ARG A 143 4.28 6.94 10.31
CA ARG A 143 3.20 7.34 9.41
C ARG A 143 3.25 6.49 8.15
N VAL A 144 2.22 5.69 7.91
CA VAL A 144 2.07 4.88 6.68
C VAL A 144 1.05 5.55 5.78
N GLY A 145 1.45 5.89 4.58
CA GLY A 145 0.59 6.56 3.63
C GLY A 145 -0.42 5.62 3.00
N HIS A 146 -1.67 6.07 2.97
CA HIS A 146 -2.77 5.39 2.31
C HIS A 146 -3.65 6.40 1.58
N THR A 147 -4.32 5.92 0.55
CA THR A 147 -5.33 6.68 -0.20
C THR A 147 -6.62 5.88 -0.24
N ASP A 148 -7.72 6.53 0.11
CA ASP A 148 -9.07 6.01 -0.08
C ASP A 148 -9.60 6.46 -1.42
N LEU A 149 -10.40 5.61 -2.06
CA LEU A 149 -11.05 5.87 -3.33
C LEU A 149 -12.56 5.70 -3.19
N LEU A 150 -13.31 6.67 -3.67
CA LEU A 150 -14.74 6.58 -3.86
C LEU A 150 -15.06 6.83 -5.35
N ALA A 151 -15.74 5.89 -5.98
CA ALA A 151 -16.22 6.02 -7.34
C ALA A 151 -17.73 5.82 -7.39
N VAL A 152 -18.45 6.67 -8.10
CA VAL A 152 -19.90 6.60 -8.27
C VAL A 152 -20.28 6.79 -9.72
N ARG A 153 -21.30 6.06 -10.17
CA ARG A 153 -21.92 6.23 -11.48
C ARG A 153 -23.45 6.16 -11.30
N GLU A 154 -24.13 7.17 -11.83
CA GLU A 154 -25.60 7.28 -11.83
C GLU A 154 -26.25 6.57 -13.03
#